data_38dbae32c8cade1a25432d385d5d02f7
#
_entry.id   38dbae32c8cade1a25432d385d5d02f7
#
_cell.length_a   1.000
_cell.length_b   1.000
_cell.length_c   1.000
_cell.angle_alpha   90.00
_cell.angle_beta   90.00
_cell.angle_gamma   90.00
#
_symmetry.space_group_name_H-M   'P 1'
#
loop_
_entity.id
_entity.type
_entity.pdbx_description
1 polymer ?
#
loop_
_entity_poly.entity_id
_entity_poly.type
_entity_poly.pdbx_seq_one_letter_code
_entity_poly.pdbx_strand_id
1 'polypeptide(L)'
;RKGDGSMPVPGWTGEYDWAGFVPFDALPLAYNPASGILVNANARVVSDNYRYFITRDWAEPYRQRRAGQLLREVERHPVYGMIAIQADNLSLDAVDMVPVLLKSAPRNPRAAKVHDLLGRWNHFMLASRAEPLIYTAWITELQRGLMADELGNELYQSLATPNVPLMMRILREQPGWCDDGGTRVAETCDDIIARSLERALDGIARLQGPDIDAWQWGREHLAVHRHPLFDGV
;
A
#
# COMPACT_ATOMS: atom_id res chain seq x y z
N ARG A 1 -22.67 16.41 14.93
CA ARG A 1 -22.55 16.34 13.48
C ARG A 1 -23.31 15.13 12.96
N LYS A 2 -24.16 15.32 11.95
CA LYS A 2 -24.78 14.27 11.16
C LYS A 2 -23.87 13.95 9.98
N GLY A 3 -23.52 12.69 9.77
CA GLY A 3 -22.57 12.28 8.72
C GLY A 3 -21.09 12.53 9.08
N ASP A 4 -20.20 11.98 8.28
CA ASP A 4 -18.74 11.96 8.49
C ASP A 4 -17.91 12.45 7.28
N GLY A 5 -18.58 12.90 6.23
CA GLY A 5 -17.98 13.39 5.00
C GLY A 5 -17.59 12.30 4.00
N SER A 6 -17.91 11.02 4.27
CA SER A 6 -17.61 9.91 3.36
C SER A 6 -18.57 9.82 2.17
N MET A 7 -19.75 10.43 2.27
CA MET A 7 -20.76 10.42 1.22
C MET A 7 -21.28 11.83 0.96
N PRO A 8 -21.66 12.18 -0.28
CA PRO A 8 -22.38 13.39 -0.58
C PRO A 8 -23.70 13.47 0.21
N VAL A 9 -24.01 14.64 0.74
CA VAL A 9 -25.21 14.90 1.56
C VAL A 9 -25.95 16.12 1.05
N PRO A 10 -27.28 16.24 1.27
CA PRO A 10 -28.06 17.41 0.85
C PRO A 10 -27.68 18.66 1.65
N GLY A 11 -26.79 19.50 1.10
CA GLY A 11 -26.28 20.72 1.75
C GLY A 11 -27.35 21.81 1.98
N TRP A 12 -28.46 21.75 1.25
CA TRP A 12 -29.55 22.74 1.37
C TRP A 12 -30.46 22.54 2.58
N THR A 13 -30.33 21.44 3.33
CA THR A 13 -31.19 21.16 4.49
C THR A 13 -30.67 21.76 5.79
N GLY A 14 -29.38 22.10 5.87
CA GLY A 14 -28.68 22.51 7.09
C GLY A 14 -28.46 21.38 8.11
N GLU A 15 -28.98 20.16 7.87
CA GLU A 15 -28.86 19.03 8.82
C GLU A 15 -27.43 18.51 8.99
N TYR A 16 -26.60 18.74 7.99
CA TYR A 16 -25.21 18.26 7.90
C TYR A 16 -24.17 19.35 8.16
N ASP A 17 -24.65 20.56 8.51
CA ASP A 17 -23.76 21.68 8.81
C ASP A 17 -22.89 21.43 10.06
N TRP A 18 -21.84 22.18 10.15
CA TRP A 18 -20.96 22.17 11.31
C TRP A 18 -21.73 22.59 12.57
N ALA A 19 -21.74 21.72 13.59
CA ALA A 19 -22.42 21.99 14.85
C ALA A 19 -21.52 22.74 15.87
N GLY A 20 -20.24 22.99 15.53
CA GLY A 20 -19.27 23.64 16.37
C GLY A 20 -17.85 23.13 16.09
N PHE A 21 -16.92 23.55 16.91
CA PHE A 21 -15.49 23.17 16.84
C PHE A 21 -15.13 22.18 17.95
N VAL A 22 -14.15 21.34 17.68
CA VAL A 22 -13.49 20.57 18.74
C VAL A 22 -12.76 21.55 19.66
N PRO A 23 -12.93 21.50 20.98
CA PRO A 23 -12.17 22.35 21.89
C PRO A 23 -10.67 22.20 21.65
N PHE A 24 -9.95 23.31 21.69
CA PHE A 24 -8.52 23.34 21.36
C PHE A 24 -7.68 22.40 22.21
N ASP A 25 -7.98 22.33 23.50
CA ASP A 25 -7.34 21.45 24.49
C ASP A 25 -7.67 19.96 24.33
N ALA A 26 -8.71 19.66 23.52
CA ALA A 26 -9.07 18.30 23.17
C ALA A 26 -8.48 17.84 21.82
N LEU A 27 -7.82 18.72 21.06
CA LEU A 27 -7.15 18.34 19.83
C LEU A 27 -5.96 17.41 20.11
N PRO A 28 -5.65 16.46 19.18
CA PRO A 28 -4.46 15.62 19.31
C PRO A 28 -3.20 16.49 19.39
N LEU A 29 -2.49 16.40 20.50
CA LEU A 29 -1.29 17.18 20.76
C LEU A 29 -0.17 16.28 21.27
N ALA A 30 1.04 16.44 20.75
CA ALA A 30 2.25 15.89 21.32
C ALA A 30 3.28 17.00 21.53
N TYR A 31 3.62 17.27 22.78
CA TYR A 31 4.61 18.26 23.19
C TYR A 31 5.64 17.62 24.10
N ASN A 32 6.92 17.74 23.74
CA ASN A 32 8.05 17.22 24.51
C ASN A 32 7.83 15.77 25.02
N PRO A 33 7.53 14.79 24.13
CA PRO A 33 7.27 13.42 24.55
C PRO A 33 8.50 12.81 25.20
N ALA A 34 8.30 11.91 26.18
CA ALA A 34 9.38 11.22 26.89
C ALA A 34 10.31 10.44 25.95
N SER A 35 9.80 10.02 24.79
CA SER A 35 10.60 9.37 23.73
C SER A 35 11.61 10.28 23.04
N GLY A 36 11.49 11.62 23.17
CA GLY A 36 12.29 12.59 22.45
C GLY A 36 12.04 12.62 20.94
N ILE A 37 11.08 11.86 20.41
CA ILE A 37 10.84 11.65 18.99
C ILE A 37 9.39 11.99 18.63
N LEU A 38 9.20 12.83 17.61
CA LEU A 38 7.93 13.09 16.96
C LEU A 38 8.00 12.62 15.51
N VAL A 39 7.07 11.76 15.11
CA VAL A 39 6.95 11.27 13.73
C VAL A 39 5.53 11.45 13.25
N ASN A 40 5.36 12.06 12.10
CA ASN A 40 4.09 12.15 11.39
C ASN A 40 4.30 11.87 9.89
N ALA A 41 3.56 10.92 9.37
CA ALA A 41 3.51 10.58 7.94
C ALA A 41 2.07 10.31 7.49
N ASN A 42 1.13 11.17 7.92
CA ASN A 42 -0.30 11.11 7.63
C ASN A 42 -1.04 9.89 8.21
N ALA A 43 -0.35 9.04 8.98
CA ALA A 43 -1.00 7.91 9.65
C ALA A 43 -1.89 8.41 10.81
N ARG A 44 -2.74 7.52 11.28
CA ARG A 44 -3.69 7.81 12.34
C ARG A 44 -3.00 8.33 13.61
N VAL A 45 -3.43 9.50 14.10
CA VAL A 45 -2.85 10.20 15.25
C VAL A 45 -3.69 10.07 16.53
N VAL A 46 -4.85 9.42 16.46
CA VAL A 46 -5.76 9.22 17.59
C VAL A 46 -6.07 7.74 17.81
N SER A 47 -6.32 7.36 19.06
CA SER A 47 -6.77 6.01 19.41
C SER A 47 -8.23 5.77 19.00
N ASP A 48 -8.69 4.52 19.06
CA ASP A 48 -10.09 4.16 18.79
C ASP A 48 -11.05 4.79 19.82
N ASN A 49 -10.58 5.08 21.02
CA ASN A 49 -11.37 5.68 22.10
C ASN A 49 -11.41 7.21 22.04
N TYR A 50 -10.79 7.84 21.03
CA TYR A 50 -10.83 9.29 20.89
C TYR A 50 -12.25 9.76 20.57
N ARG A 51 -12.79 10.64 21.43
CA ARG A 51 -14.23 11.00 21.43
C ARG A 51 -14.71 11.81 20.23
N TYR A 52 -13.79 12.49 19.53
CA TYR A 52 -14.15 13.32 18.38
C TYR A 52 -13.76 12.62 17.08
N PHE A 53 -14.62 12.76 16.09
CA PHE A 53 -14.30 12.31 14.75
C PHE A 53 -13.31 13.28 14.09
N ILE A 54 -12.20 12.78 13.55
CA ILE A 54 -11.22 13.56 12.78
C ILE A 54 -11.42 13.29 11.28
N THR A 55 -11.16 12.06 10.86
CA THR A 55 -11.34 11.61 9.47
C THR A 55 -11.45 10.09 9.43
N ARG A 56 -11.95 9.56 8.32
CA ARG A 56 -11.83 8.13 7.96
C ARG A 56 -10.65 7.86 7.05
N ASP A 57 -10.09 8.90 6.44
CA ASP A 57 -9.05 8.83 5.42
C ASP A 57 -7.68 9.06 6.05
N TRP A 58 -7.17 8.01 6.67
CA TRP A 58 -5.82 7.96 7.22
C TRP A 58 -4.90 7.29 6.21
N ALA A 59 -3.70 7.84 6.03
CA ALA A 59 -2.67 7.14 5.28
C ALA A 59 -2.21 5.86 6.01
N GLU A 60 -1.69 4.93 5.24
CA GLU A 60 -1.14 3.69 5.73
C GLU A 60 0.01 3.91 6.72
N PRO A 61 0.17 3.07 7.76
CA PRO A 61 1.09 3.33 8.86
C PRO A 61 2.57 3.07 8.52
N TYR A 62 2.86 2.50 7.34
CA TYR A 62 4.19 1.99 7.00
C TYR A 62 5.29 3.04 7.04
N ARG A 63 5.07 4.20 6.42
CA ARG A 63 6.05 5.30 6.41
C ARG A 63 6.33 5.82 7.83
N GLN A 64 5.27 5.99 8.63
CA GLN A 64 5.42 6.45 10.01
C GLN A 64 6.14 5.42 10.88
N ARG A 65 5.80 4.13 10.74
CA ARG A 65 6.48 3.02 11.42
C ARG A 65 7.97 3.00 11.07
N ARG A 66 8.31 3.07 9.76
CA ARG A 66 9.71 3.01 9.30
C ARG A 66 10.52 4.20 9.80
N ALA A 67 10.02 5.43 9.64
CA ALA A 67 10.68 6.61 10.17
C ALA A 67 10.91 6.51 11.70
N GLY A 68 9.91 6.04 12.43
CA GLY A 68 10.04 5.82 13.88
C GLY A 68 11.03 4.71 14.24
N GLN A 69 11.19 3.66 13.44
CA GLN A 69 12.23 2.64 13.62
C GLN A 69 13.61 3.26 13.46
N LEU A 70 13.86 3.91 12.33
CA LEU A 70 15.14 4.53 12.01
C LEU A 70 15.59 5.57 13.03
N LEU A 71 14.65 6.41 13.48
CA LEU A 71 14.93 7.41 14.50
C LEU A 71 15.28 6.83 15.88
N ARG A 72 14.89 5.59 16.18
CA ARG A 72 15.22 4.90 17.44
C ARG A 72 16.52 4.08 17.38
N GLU A 73 17.10 3.89 16.20
CA GLU A 73 18.32 3.07 16.03
C GLU A 73 19.53 3.68 16.71
N VAL A 74 19.57 5.00 16.83
CA VAL A 74 20.66 5.73 17.50
C VAL A 74 20.11 6.86 18.37
N GLU A 75 20.77 7.13 19.49
CA GLU A 75 20.35 8.16 20.46
C GLU A 75 20.50 9.59 19.90
N ARG A 76 21.51 9.82 19.06
CA ARG A 76 21.80 11.13 18.45
C ARG A 76 22.13 10.95 16.97
N HIS A 77 21.35 11.58 16.12
CA HIS A 77 21.53 11.54 14.68
C HIS A 77 22.42 12.68 14.19
N PRO A 78 23.57 12.39 13.58
CA PRO A 78 24.33 13.39 12.85
C PRO A 78 23.63 13.73 11.52
N VAL A 79 24.02 14.85 10.90
CA VAL A 79 23.40 15.30 9.63
C VAL A 79 23.39 14.23 8.56
N TYR A 80 24.51 13.52 8.38
CA TYR A 80 24.56 12.40 7.40
C TYR A 80 23.63 11.25 7.75
N GLY A 81 23.35 11.02 9.04
CA GLY A 81 22.36 10.02 9.46
C GLY A 81 20.94 10.41 9.03
N MET A 82 20.58 11.69 9.10
CA MET A 82 19.30 12.18 8.58
C MET A 82 19.20 12.03 7.06
N ILE A 83 20.29 12.24 6.32
CA ILE A 83 20.35 11.99 4.87
C ILE A 83 20.10 10.49 4.59
N ALA A 84 20.72 9.61 5.36
CA ALA A 84 20.50 8.17 5.22
C ALA A 84 19.05 7.75 5.51
N ILE A 85 18.41 8.35 6.54
CA ILE A 85 16.98 8.12 6.81
C ILE A 85 16.10 8.57 5.64
N GLN A 86 16.39 9.73 5.03
CA GLN A 86 15.64 10.22 3.87
C GLN A 86 15.82 9.34 2.62
N ALA A 87 16.95 8.68 2.49
CA ALA A 87 17.27 7.78 1.39
C ALA A 87 16.82 6.33 1.64
N ASP A 88 16.26 6.03 2.81
CA ASP A 88 15.79 4.68 3.14
C ASP A 88 14.63 4.27 2.24
N ASN A 89 14.71 3.07 1.69
CA ASN A 89 13.73 2.53 0.76
C ASN A 89 13.25 1.12 1.13
N LEU A 90 13.37 0.74 2.41
CA LEU A 90 12.81 -0.52 2.90
C LEU A 90 11.27 -0.44 2.92
N SER A 91 10.63 -1.38 2.25
CA SER A 91 9.16 -1.48 2.14
C SER A 91 8.60 -2.34 3.28
N LEU A 92 8.02 -1.71 4.32
CA LEU A 92 7.38 -2.43 5.41
C LEU A 92 6.07 -3.09 5.00
N ASP A 93 5.40 -2.63 3.96
CA ASP A 93 4.25 -3.30 3.38
C ASP A 93 4.65 -4.62 2.71
N ALA A 94 5.81 -4.66 2.04
CA ALA A 94 6.37 -5.90 1.52
C ALA A 94 6.78 -6.86 2.64
N VAL A 95 7.36 -6.36 3.74
CA VAL A 95 7.67 -7.18 4.92
C VAL A 95 6.41 -7.89 5.46
N ASP A 96 5.28 -7.18 5.50
CA ASP A 96 4.03 -7.73 6.01
C ASP A 96 3.34 -8.63 4.96
N MET A 97 3.37 -8.29 3.67
CA MET A 97 2.58 -8.95 2.63
C MET A 97 3.27 -10.14 1.96
N VAL A 98 4.58 -10.10 1.73
CA VAL A 98 5.31 -11.18 1.05
C VAL A 98 5.09 -12.54 1.73
N PRO A 99 5.15 -12.67 3.07
CA PRO A 99 4.86 -13.92 3.73
C PRO A 99 3.43 -14.45 3.50
N VAL A 100 2.47 -13.56 3.23
CA VAL A 100 1.08 -13.94 2.91
C VAL A 100 1.01 -14.47 1.49
N LEU A 101 1.63 -13.78 0.52
CA LEU A 101 1.68 -14.19 -0.88
C LEU A 101 2.35 -15.55 -1.07
N LEU A 102 3.44 -15.80 -0.35
CA LEU A 102 4.22 -17.03 -0.45
C LEU A 102 3.57 -18.26 0.19
N LYS A 103 2.42 -18.12 0.86
CA LYS A 103 1.62 -19.28 1.33
C LYS A 103 0.93 -20.01 0.19
N SER A 104 0.57 -19.32 -0.89
CA SER A 104 -0.01 -19.97 -2.07
C SER A 104 1.05 -20.85 -2.76
N ALA A 105 0.67 -22.06 -3.18
CA ALA A 105 1.61 -22.94 -3.88
C ALA A 105 1.93 -22.40 -5.29
N PRO A 106 3.20 -22.39 -5.71
CA PRO A 106 3.57 -22.02 -7.07
C PRO A 106 3.04 -23.05 -8.07
N ARG A 107 2.39 -22.59 -9.15
CA ARG A 107 1.70 -23.48 -10.12
C ARG A 107 2.58 -23.93 -11.29
N ASN A 108 3.76 -23.34 -11.45
CA ASN A 108 4.70 -23.64 -12.51
C ASN A 108 6.14 -23.25 -12.12
N PRO A 109 7.17 -23.66 -12.91
CA PRO A 109 8.57 -23.36 -12.61
C PRO A 109 8.87 -21.85 -12.53
N ARG A 110 8.19 -21.00 -13.33
CA ARG A 110 8.35 -19.54 -13.30
C ARG A 110 7.88 -18.97 -11.95
N ALA A 111 6.70 -19.38 -11.50
CA ALA A 111 6.19 -19.00 -10.18
C ALA A 111 7.09 -19.52 -9.05
N ALA A 112 7.60 -20.76 -9.14
CA ALA A 112 8.51 -21.31 -8.15
C ALA A 112 9.81 -20.50 -8.05
N LYS A 113 10.39 -20.05 -9.18
CA LYS A 113 11.55 -19.16 -9.19
C LYS A 113 11.26 -17.83 -8.47
N VAL A 114 10.08 -17.26 -8.69
CA VAL A 114 9.66 -16.01 -8.02
C VAL A 114 9.47 -16.21 -6.53
N HIS A 115 8.86 -17.30 -6.10
CA HIS A 115 8.73 -17.63 -4.67
C HIS A 115 10.11 -17.72 -3.99
N ASP A 116 11.08 -18.35 -4.64
CA ASP A 116 12.45 -18.43 -4.14
C ASP A 116 13.14 -17.05 -4.08
N LEU A 117 12.97 -16.21 -5.11
CA LEU A 117 13.50 -14.84 -5.13
C LEU A 117 12.90 -13.99 -4.01
N LEU A 118 11.59 -13.94 -3.89
CA LEU A 118 10.90 -13.13 -2.88
C LEU A 118 11.12 -13.68 -1.47
N GLY A 119 11.25 -14.99 -1.30
CA GLY A 119 11.54 -15.61 -0.01
C GLY A 119 12.91 -15.24 0.56
N ARG A 120 13.85 -14.81 -0.30
CA ARG A 120 15.20 -14.34 0.09
C ARG A 120 15.36 -12.83 0.01
N TRP A 121 14.32 -12.11 -0.42
CA TRP A 121 14.37 -10.65 -0.57
C TRP A 121 14.39 -9.95 0.79
N ASN A 122 15.28 -8.99 0.95
CA ASN A 122 15.41 -8.16 2.15
C ASN A 122 14.45 -6.96 2.19
N HIS A 123 13.51 -6.90 1.25
CA HIS A 123 12.45 -5.88 1.11
C HIS A 123 12.93 -4.46 0.82
N PHE A 124 14.21 -4.26 0.45
CA PHE A 124 14.68 -2.96 -0.05
C PHE A 124 14.27 -2.78 -1.52
N MET A 125 13.66 -1.63 -1.83
CA MET A 125 13.18 -1.26 -3.17
C MET A 125 14.33 -0.74 -4.04
N LEU A 126 15.30 -1.61 -4.35
CA LEU A 126 16.48 -1.24 -5.12
C LEU A 126 16.20 -1.25 -6.63
N ALA A 127 16.60 -0.17 -7.32
CA ALA A 127 16.34 0.01 -8.75
C ALA A 127 16.90 -1.11 -9.65
N SER A 128 18.02 -1.73 -9.26
CA SER A 128 18.68 -2.80 -10.02
C SER A 128 18.12 -4.20 -9.78
N ARG A 129 17.10 -4.35 -8.91
CA ARG A 129 16.56 -5.65 -8.49
C ARG A 129 15.23 -5.94 -9.16
N ALA A 130 14.95 -7.23 -9.35
CA ALA A 130 13.68 -7.71 -9.90
C ALA A 130 12.58 -7.82 -8.84
N GLU A 131 12.93 -8.13 -7.58
CA GLU A 131 12.00 -8.41 -6.51
C GLU A 131 11.02 -7.24 -6.25
N PRO A 132 11.47 -5.96 -6.20
CA PRO A 132 10.53 -4.84 -6.07
C PRO A 132 9.51 -4.75 -7.20
N LEU A 133 9.96 -4.99 -8.45
CA LEU A 133 9.10 -4.98 -9.63
C LEU A 133 8.05 -6.08 -9.55
N ILE A 134 8.48 -7.29 -9.26
CA ILE A 134 7.60 -8.46 -9.13
C ILE A 134 6.58 -8.24 -8.01
N TYR A 135 7.03 -7.80 -6.82
CA TYR A 135 6.16 -7.52 -5.69
C TYR A 135 5.09 -6.49 -6.04
N THR A 136 5.48 -5.35 -6.59
CA THR A 136 4.56 -4.27 -6.93
C THR A 136 3.54 -4.70 -8.00
N ALA A 137 3.98 -5.41 -9.03
CA ALA A 137 3.08 -5.95 -10.04
C ALA A 137 2.13 -7.00 -9.45
N TRP A 138 2.62 -7.87 -8.56
CA TRP A 138 1.80 -8.91 -7.94
C TRP A 138 0.70 -8.32 -7.07
N ILE A 139 1.02 -7.37 -6.16
CA ILE A 139 -0.01 -6.75 -5.31
C ILE A 139 -1.01 -5.92 -6.12
N THR A 140 -0.59 -5.33 -7.24
CA THR A 140 -1.49 -4.62 -8.16
C THR A 140 -2.49 -5.58 -8.81
N GLU A 141 -2.03 -6.72 -9.32
CA GLU A 141 -2.91 -7.74 -9.91
C GLU A 141 -3.74 -8.47 -8.84
N LEU A 142 -3.21 -8.61 -7.62
CA LEU A 142 -3.99 -9.17 -6.51
C LEU A 142 -5.13 -8.24 -6.11
N GLN A 143 -4.87 -6.93 -5.96
CA GLN A 143 -5.96 -5.97 -5.70
C GLN A 143 -7.04 -6.03 -6.79
N ARG A 144 -6.62 -6.14 -8.06
CA ARG A 144 -7.56 -6.33 -9.17
C ARG A 144 -8.39 -7.60 -8.99
N GLY A 145 -7.74 -8.71 -8.66
CA GLY A 145 -8.40 -9.99 -8.49
C GLY A 145 -9.36 -10.06 -7.30
N LEU A 146 -9.14 -9.21 -6.29
CA LEU A 146 -9.98 -9.15 -5.09
C LEU A 146 -11.16 -8.17 -5.21
N MET A 147 -11.07 -7.17 -6.12
CA MET A 147 -11.98 -6.02 -6.05
C MET A 147 -12.66 -5.67 -7.37
N ALA A 148 -12.09 -6.08 -8.51
CA ALA A 148 -12.58 -5.55 -9.79
C ALA A 148 -13.96 -6.07 -10.18
N ASP A 149 -14.29 -7.30 -9.85
CA ASP A 149 -15.61 -7.89 -10.08
C ASP A 149 -16.66 -7.34 -9.11
N GLU A 150 -16.28 -7.13 -7.84
CA GLU A 150 -17.16 -6.59 -6.80
C GLU A 150 -17.53 -5.12 -7.05
N LEU A 151 -16.57 -4.32 -7.51
CA LEU A 151 -16.74 -2.89 -7.74
C LEU A 151 -17.19 -2.55 -9.16
N GLY A 152 -16.95 -3.44 -10.11
CA GLY A 152 -17.05 -3.15 -11.53
C GLY A 152 -15.89 -2.28 -12.04
N ASN A 153 -15.64 -2.36 -13.35
CA ASN A 153 -14.45 -1.73 -13.96
C ASN A 153 -14.36 -0.22 -13.74
N GLU A 154 -15.47 0.50 -13.81
CA GLU A 154 -15.48 1.96 -13.69
C GLU A 154 -15.03 2.40 -12.29
N LEU A 155 -15.61 1.83 -11.24
CA LEU A 155 -15.23 2.18 -9.87
C LEU A 155 -13.84 1.67 -9.52
N TYR A 156 -13.47 0.45 -9.97
CA TYR A 156 -12.15 -0.09 -9.74
C TYR A 156 -11.04 0.80 -10.33
N GLN A 157 -11.24 1.37 -11.52
CA GLN A 157 -10.26 2.29 -12.13
C GLN A 157 -10.01 3.57 -11.31
N SER A 158 -10.93 3.92 -10.42
CA SER A 158 -10.73 5.05 -9.49
C SER A 158 -9.80 4.73 -8.32
N LEU A 159 -9.48 3.44 -8.09
CA LEU A 159 -8.53 3.02 -7.07
C LEU A 159 -7.10 3.22 -7.59
N ALA A 160 -6.44 4.29 -7.15
CA ALA A 160 -5.16 4.72 -7.71
C ALA A 160 -3.98 3.81 -7.34
N THR A 161 -3.97 3.22 -6.13
CA THR A 161 -2.84 2.46 -5.60
C THR A 161 -3.31 1.23 -4.80
N PRO A 162 -2.52 0.14 -4.79
CA PRO A 162 -2.79 -1.00 -3.92
C PRO A 162 -2.82 -0.61 -2.45
N ASN A 163 -3.86 -1.06 -1.74
CA ASN A 163 -4.01 -0.88 -0.30
C ASN A 163 -3.71 -2.20 0.42
N VAL A 164 -2.46 -2.39 0.83
CA VAL A 164 -1.98 -3.65 1.43
C VAL A 164 -2.73 -3.99 2.73
N PRO A 165 -2.96 -3.09 3.70
CA PRO A 165 -3.75 -3.41 4.89
C PRO A 165 -5.17 -3.89 4.57
N LEU A 166 -5.83 -3.28 3.58
CA LEU A 166 -7.16 -3.70 3.15
C LEU A 166 -7.13 -5.10 2.53
N MET A 167 -6.20 -5.37 1.61
CA MET A 167 -6.03 -6.69 1.01
C MET A 167 -5.74 -7.76 2.06
N MET A 168 -4.85 -7.51 3.01
CA MET A 168 -4.55 -8.43 4.11
C MET A 168 -5.79 -8.70 4.98
N ARG A 169 -6.61 -7.69 5.21
CA ARG A 169 -7.87 -7.85 5.95
C ARG A 169 -8.88 -8.67 5.18
N ILE A 170 -9.03 -8.44 3.87
CA ILE A 170 -9.91 -9.23 3.00
C ILE A 170 -9.49 -10.70 3.02
N LEU A 171 -8.22 -10.99 2.75
CA LEU A 171 -7.70 -12.35 2.72
C LEU A 171 -7.89 -13.11 4.04
N ARG A 172 -7.89 -12.41 5.17
CA ARG A 172 -8.03 -13.01 6.50
C ARG A 172 -9.47 -13.10 6.97
N GLU A 173 -10.30 -12.08 6.73
CA GLU A 173 -11.59 -11.89 7.38
C GLU A 173 -12.78 -12.01 6.42
N GLN A 174 -12.56 -11.88 5.12
CA GLN A 174 -13.61 -11.83 4.10
C GLN A 174 -13.25 -12.65 2.85
N PRO A 175 -12.97 -13.96 2.99
CA PRO A 175 -12.49 -14.78 1.89
C PRO A 175 -13.50 -14.91 0.71
N GLY A 176 -14.75 -14.52 0.89
CA GLY A 176 -15.72 -14.45 -0.19
C GLY A 176 -15.34 -13.46 -1.31
N TRP A 177 -14.51 -12.46 -1.03
CA TRP A 177 -13.96 -11.55 -2.04
C TRP A 177 -12.87 -12.18 -2.92
N CYS A 178 -12.48 -13.41 -2.62
CA CYS A 178 -11.56 -14.15 -3.48
C CYS A 178 -12.27 -14.90 -4.61
N ASP A 179 -13.59 -14.99 -4.58
CA ASP A 179 -14.40 -15.64 -5.61
C ASP A 179 -14.75 -14.61 -6.70
N ASP A 180 -14.27 -14.83 -7.92
CA ASP A 180 -14.56 -13.96 -9.07
C ASP A 180 -15.99 -14.26 -9.58
N GLY A 181 -16.94 -13.41 -9.20
CA GLY A 181 -18.35 -13.55 -9.58
C GLY A 181 -18.61 -13.62 -11.09
N GLY A 182 -17.63 -13.31 -11.93
CA GLY A 182 -17.68 -13.45 -13.39
C GLY A 182 -17.37 -14.88 -13.88
N THR A 183 -16.90 -15.78 -13.01
CA THR A 183 -16.58 -17.16 -13.37
C THR A 183 -17.66 -18.15 -12.90
N ARG A 184 -17.60 -19.41 -13.38
CA ARG A 184 -18.53 -20.48 -12.96
C ARG A 184 -17.94 -21.35 -11.86
N VAL A 185 -16.70 -21.18 -11.55
CA VAL A 185 -15.95 -22.00 -10.58
C VAL A 185 -15.67 -21.10 -9.39
N ALA A 186 -16.03 -21.57 -8.21
CA ALA A 186 -15.70 -20.85 -6.98
C ALA A 186 -14.17 -20.89 -6.75
N GLU A 187 -13.56 -19.72 -6.69
CA GLU A 187 -12.14 -19.58 -6.43
C GLU A 187 -11.86 -19.42 -4.93
N THR A 188 -10.72 -19.96 -4.53
CA THR A 188 -10.15 -19.72 -3.20
C THR A 188 -9.20 -18.52 -3.22
N CYS A 189 -8.86 -17.98 -2.04
CA CYS A 189 -7.85 -16.92 -1.95
C CYS A 189 -6.48 -17.37 -2.49
N ASP A 190 -6.12 -18.64 -2.31
CA ASP A 190 -4.89 -19.19 -2.91
C ASP A 190 -4.95 -19.20 -4.45
N ASP A 191 -6.13 -19.43 -5.03
CA ASP A 191 -6.33 -19.37 -6.48
C ASP A 191 -6.13 -17.96 -7.01
N ILE A 192 -6.72 -16.95 -6.35
CA ILE A 192 -6.59 -15.55 -6.74
C ILE A 192 -5.15 -15.06 -6.56
N ILE A 193 -4.48 -15.40 -5.45
CA ILE A 193 -3.08 -15.05 -5.22
C ILE A 193 -2.20 -15.67 -6.34
N ALA A 194 -2.36 -16.94 -6.65
CA ALA A 194 -1.57 -17.59 -7.69
C ALA A 194 -1.88 -17.04 -9.10
N ARG A 195 -3.15 -16.78 -9.42
CA ARG A 195 -3.58 -16.20 -10.70
C ARG A 195 -3.04 -14.77 -10.88
N SER A 196 -3.06 -13.97 -9.83
CA SER A 196 -2.51 -12.61 -9.86
C SER A 196 -1.00 -12.60 -10.07
N LEU A 197 -0.26 -13.58 -9.51
CA LEU A 197 1.16 -13.73 -9.82
C LEU A 197 1.37 -13.98 -11.33
N GLU A 198 0.65 -14.90 -11.94
CA GLU A 198 0.80 -15.20 -13.37
C GLU A 198 0.52 -13.96 -14.23
N ARG A 199 -0.56 -13.21 -13.93
CA ARG A 199 -0.88 -11.96 -14.62
C ARG A 199 0.24 -10.91 -14.48
N ALA A 200 0.78 -10.76 -13.27
CA ALA A 200 1.89 -9.87 -13.00
C ALA A 200 3.14 -10.24 -13.81
N LEU A 201 3.52 -11.51 -13.79
CA LEU A 201 4.69 -12.01 -14.53
C LEU A 201 4.52 -11.83 -16.04
N ASP A 202 3.33 -12.09 -16.58
CA ASP A 202 3.03 -11.87 -17.99
C ASP A 202 3.09 -10.37 -18.35
N GLY A 203 2.62 -9.51 -17.45
CA GLY A 203 2.73 -8.06 -17.57
C GLY A 203 4.18 -7.59 -17.66
N ILE A 204 5.01 -8.01 -16.73
CA ILE A 204 6.43 -7.65 -16.68
C ILE A 204 7.17 -8.23 -17.92
N ALA A 205 6.87 -9.47 -18.31
CA ALA A 205 7.49 -10.09 -19.47
C ALA A 205 7.20 -9.35 -20.78
N ARG A 206 6.03 -8.72 -20.92
CA ARG A 206 5.72 -7.85 -22.08
C ARG A 206 6.54 -6.56 -22.08
N LEU A 207 6.91 -6.05 -20.92
CA LEU A 207 7.68 -4.80 -20.79
C LEU A 207 9.19 -5.01 -20.88
N GLN A 208 9.71 -6.05 -20.19
CA GLN A 208 11.15 -6.26 -20.03
C GLN A 208 11.67 -7.58 -20.61
N GLY A 209 10.82 -8.35 -21.32
CA GLY A 209 11.19 -9.65 -21.85
C GLY A 209 10.99 -10.79 -20.85
N PRO A 210 11.16 -12.07 -21.30
CA PRO A 210 10.80 -13.24 -20.49
C PRO A 210 11.82 -13.63 -19.42
N ASP A 211 13.02 -13.05 -19.44
CA ASP A 211 14.09 -13.41 -18.53
C ASP A 211 13.97 -12.66 -17.20
N ILE A 212 13.55 -13.37 -16.15
CA ILE A 212 13.37 -12.83 -14.80
C ILE A 212 14.66 -12.25 -14.23
N ASP A 213 15.82 -12.85 -14.56
CA ASP A 213 17.11 -12.41 -14.03
C ASP A 213 17.58 -11.07 -14.64
N ALA A 214 17.00 -10.68 -15.78
CA ALA A 214 17.24 -9.40 -16.43
C ALA A 214 16.27 -8.28 -15.99
N TRP A 215 15.26 -8.59 -15.17
CA TRP A 215 14.26 -7.61 -14.75
C TRP A 215 14.81 -6.63 -13.72
N GLN A 216 14.40 -5.36 -13.85
CA GLN A 216 14.86 -4.28 -12.98
C GLN A 216 13.73 -3.34 -12.63
N TRP A 217 13.54 -3.08 -11.34
CA TRP A 217 12.57 -2.12 -10.82
C TRP A 217 12.73 -0.72 -11.41
N GLY A 218 13.95 -0.22 -11.49
CA GLY A 218 14.23 1.14 -11.96
C GLY A 218 13.94 1.41 -13.42
N ARG A 219 13.64 0.39 -14.24
CA ARG A 219 13.20 0.61 -15.63
C ARG A 219 11.74 1.05 -15.72
N GLU A 220 10.92 0.64 -14.75
CA GLU A 220 9.48 0.95 -14.72
C GLU A 220 9.16 2.05 -13.70
N HIS A 221 9.93 2.15 -12.62
CA HIS A 221 9.73 3.13 -11.56
C HIS A 221 10.62 4.36 -11.78
N LEU A 222 10.18 5.24 -12.66
CA LEU A 222 10.90 6.45 -13.05
C LEU A 222 10.28 7.68 -12.41
N ALA A 223 11.12 8.57 -11.85
CA ALA A 223 10.71 9.92 -11.48
C ALA A 223 10.65 10.80 -12.74
N VAL A 224 9.48 10.94 -13.32
CA VAL A 224 9.29 11.79 -14.50
C VAL A 224 8.85 13.18 -14.05
N HIS A 225 9.75 14.15 -14.19
CA HIS A 225 9.47 15.55 -13.90
C HIS A 225 9.06 16.27 -15.18
N ARG A 226 7.76 16.40 -15.41
CA ARG A 226 7.24 17.15 -16.55
C ARG A 226 7.21 18.65 -16.24
N HIS A 227 7.71 19.47 -17.16
CA HIS A 227 7.62 20.93 -17.02
C HIS A 227 6.26 21.40 -17.59
N PRO A 228 5.42 22.11 -16.79
CA PRO A 228 4.05 22.44 -17.21
C PRO A 228 3.97 23.32 -18.46
N LEU A 229 5.04 24.04 -18.80
CA LEU A 229 5.07 24.94 -19.97
C LEU A 229 5.85 24.36 -21.18
N PHE A 230 6.85 23.50 -20.95
CA PHE A 230 7.78 23.06 -22.01
C PHE A 230 7.54 21.62 -22.49
N ASP A 231 6.88 20.79 -21.72
CA ASP A 231 6.62 19.40 -22.11
C ASP A 231 5.33 19.23 -22.95
N GLY A 232 4.67 20.32 -23.30
CA GLY A 232 3.47 20.37 -24.12
C GLY A 232 3.68 20.96 -25.54
N VAL A 233 4.93 21.15 -25.97
CA VAL A 233 5.28 21.70 -27.29
C VAL A 233 5.85 20.59 -28.17
#